data_1f255a4cc41eddd344b4508374c974d8
#
_entry.id   1f255a4cc41eddd344b4508374c974d8
#
_cell.length_a   1.000
_cell.length_b   1.000
_cell.length_c   1.000
_cell.angle_alpha   90.00
_cell.angle_beta   90.00
_cell.angle_gamma   90.00
#
_symmetry.space_group_name_H-M   'P 1'
#
loop_
_entity.id
_entity.type
_entity.pdbx_description
1 polymer ?
#
loop_
_entity_poly.entity_id
_entity_poly.type
_entity_poly.pdbx_seq_one_letter_code
_entity_poly.pdbx_strand_id
1 'polypeptide(L)'
;MGKRSEFERVERDFYPTPFSAVLPLFEHLPFSGNFAEPCAGDGRLIKHIEDNSYLSCTLAIDIEPQCARVSRANCLDYDFDPVDFIITNPPWDRRLLHPMIDHFVRFAPTWLLFDADWMHTLQSERFMLNCSRIVSVGR
;
A
#
# COMPACT_ATOMS: atom_id res chain seq x y z
N MET A 1 -4.83 24.20 13.33
CA MET A 1 -3.95 23.03 13.53
C MET A 1 -4.83 21.82 13.80
N GLY A 2 -4.81 20.83 12.92
CA GLY A 2 -5.55 19.60 13.14
C GLY A 2 -4.98 18.84 14.33
N LYS A 3 -5.86 18.34 15.22
CA LYS A 3 -5.45 17.41 16.26
C LYS A 3 -4.80 16.20 15.58
N ARG A 4 -3.51 15.94 15.87
CA ARG A 4 -2.92 14.63 15.59
C ARG A 4 -3.77 13.59 16.29
N SER A 5 -4.25 12.61 15.54
CA SER A 5 -4.89 11.45 16.14
C SER A 5 -3.89 10.79 17.11
N GLU A 6 -4.27 10.70 18.38
CA GLU A 6 -3.50 9.98 19.40
C GLU A 6 -3.68 8.47 19.22
N PHE A 7 -3.27 7.92 18.06
CA PHE A 7 -3.17 6.49 17.89
C PHE A 7 -1.86 6.02 18.46
N GLU A 8 -1.92 5.05 19.38
CA GLU A 8 -0.75 4.33 19.85
C GLU A 8 -0.03 3.69 18.63
N ARG A 9 1.25 4.04 18.44
CA ARG A 9 2.02 3.44 17.34
C ARG A 9 2.29 1.98 17.63
N VAL A 10 1.86 1.12 16.74
CA VAL A 10 2.15 -0.30 16.78
C VAL A 10 3.56 -0.53 16.24
N GLU A 11 4.26 -1.52 16.81
CA GLU A 11 5.59 -1.93 16.34
C GLU A 11 5.56 -2.21 14.82
N ARG A 12 6.55 -1.64 14.09
CA ARG A 12 6.66 -1.73 12.62
C ARG A 12 5.47 -1.20 11.84
N ASP A 13 4.70 -0.29 12.43
CA ASP A 13 3.51 0.31 11.78
C ASP A 13 2.55 -0.74 11.21
N PHE A 14 2.38 -1.88 11.90
CA PHE A 14 1.42 -2.90 11.50
C PHE A 14 -0.01 -2.45 11.84
N TYR A 15 -0.73 -1.99 10.83
CA TYR A 15 -2.14 -1.62 10.91
C TYR A 15 -2.95 -2.44 9.91
N PRO A 16 -3.78 -3.40 10.37
CA PRO A 16 -4.66 -4.15 9.49
C PRO A 16 -5.57 -3.21 8.69
N THR A 17 -5.61 -3.38 7.38
CA THR A 17 -6.39 -2.51 6.50
C THR A 17 -7.88 -2.84 6.61
N PRO A 18 -8.74 -1.92 7.08
CA PRO A 18 -10.17 -2.17 7.13
C PRO A 18 -10.78 -2.14 5.72
N PHE A 19 -11.86 -2.89 5.51
CA PHE A 19 -12.55 -2.93 4.21
C PHE A 19 -13.04 -1.53 3.77
N SER A 20 -13.48 -0.70 4.71
CA SER A 20 -13.92 0.67 4.43
C SER A 20 -12.85 1.56 3.78
N ALA A 21 -11.58 1.29 4.04
CA ALA A 21 -10.47 2.00 3.41
C ALA A 21 -10.16 1.50 1.99
N VAL A 22 -10.56 0.28 1.67
CA VAL A 22 -10.36 -0.34 0.34
C VAL A 22 -11.52 -0.05 -0.60
N LEU A 23 -12.74 0.03 -0.07
CA LEU A 23 -13.96 0.17 -0.85
C LEU A 23 -13.92 1.31 -1.89
N PRO A 24 -13.46 2.53 -1.56
CA PRO A 24 -13.41 3.62 -2.54
C PRO A 24 -12.43 3.37 -3.69
N LEU A 25 -11.48 2.46 -3.53
CA LEU A 25 -10.49 2.17 -4.55
C LEU A 25 -11.07 1.38 -5.73
N PHE A 26 -12.10 0.56 -5.52
CA PHE A 26 -12.64 -0.32 -6.57
C PHE A 26 -13.10 0.41 -7.82
N GLU A 27 -13.64 1.62 -7.69
CA GLU A 27 -14.06 2.44 -8.84
C GLU A 27 -12.89 2.86 -9.73
N HIS A 28 -11.68 2.78 -9.24
CA HIS A 28 -10.45 3.21 -9.91
C HIS A 28 -9.58 2.05 -10.37
N LEU A 29 -9.96 0.83 -10.08
CA LEU A 29 -9.24 -0.38 -10.48
C LEU A 29 -9.84 -0.95 -11.78
N PRO A 30 -9.04 -1.65 -12.60
CA PRO A 30 -9.55 -2.36 -13.76
C PRO A 30 -10.46 -3.51 -13.34
N PHE A 31 -11.25 -4.02 -14.28
CA PHE A 31 -12.15 -5.15 -14.03
C PHE A 31 -11.38 -6.42 -13.60
N SER A 32 -10.24 -6.68 -14.17
CA SER A 32 -9.39 -7.83 -13.85
C SER A 32 -7.91 -7.49 -14.02
N GLY A 33 -7.04 -8.31 -13.49
CA GLY A 33 -5.60 -8.16 -13.59
C GLY A 33 -4.85 -8.74 -12.39
N ASN A 34 -3.55 -8.56 -12.40
CA ASN A 34 -2.66 -9.04 -11.35
C ASN A 34 -2.04 -7.88 -10.56
N PHE A 35 -1.90 -8.06 -9.27
CA PHE A 35 -1.22 -7.09 -8.42
C PHE A 35 -0.25 -7.74 -7.44
N ALA A 36 0.70 -6.94 -6.97
CA ALA A 36 1.60 -7.29 -5.88
C ALA A 36 1.24 -6.48 -4.62
N GLU A 37 1.35 -7.13 -3.47
CA GLU A 37 1.25 -6.48 -2.16
C GLU A 37 2.57 -6.67 -1.40
N PRO A 38 3.45 -5.66 -1.43
CA PRO A 38 4.80 -5.79 -0.87
C PRO A 38 4.92 -5.55 0.65
N CYS A 39 3.83 -5.16 1.31
CA CYS A 39 3.75 -4.99 2.76
C CYS A 39 2.48 -5.67 3.28
N ALA A 40 2.34 -6.96 2.96
CA ALA A 40 1.07 -7.68 3.02
C ALA A 40 0.58 -8.02 4.44
N GLY A 41 1.46 -8.00 5.43
CA GLY A 41 1.11 -8.24 6.84
C GLY A 41 0.33 -9.53 7.04
N ASP A 42 -0.94 -9.40 7.44
CA ASP A 42 -1.85 -10.53 7.65
C ASP A 42 -2.65 -10.96 6.39
N GLY A 43 -2.39 -10.31 5.25
CA GLY A 43 -3.09 -10.60 4.00
C GLY A 43 -4.49 -10.01 3.88
N ARG A 44 -4.94 -9.19 4.84
CA ARG A 44 -6.30 -8.65 4.88
C ARG A 44 -6.64 -7.77 3.67
N LEU A 45 -5.72 -6.90 3.25
CA LEU A 45 -5.90 -6.06 2.07
C LEU A 45 -6.09 -6.92 0.82
N ILE A 46 -5.28 -7.94 0.65
CA ILE A 46 -5.39 -8.89 -0.46
C ILE A 46 -6.77 -9.56 -0.47
N LYS A 47 -7.20 -10.05 0.69
CA LYS A 47 -8.50 -10.71 0.82
C LYS A 47 -9.65 -9.76 0.45
N HIS A 48 -9.62 -8.51 0.91
CA HIS A 48 -10.63 -7.53 0.57
C HIS A 48 -10.73 -7.29 -0.93
N ILE A 49 -9.58 -7.22 -1.63
CA ILE A 49 -9.56 -6.99 -3.06
C ILE A 49 -10.04 -8.23 -3.83
N GLU A 50 -9.51 -9.39 -3.52
CA GLU A 50 -9.85 -10.63 -4.25
C GLU A 50 -11.30 -11.08 -4.02
N ASP A 51 -11.85 -10.90 -2.82
CA ASP A 51 -13.24 -11.27 -2.51
C ASP A 51 -14.27 -10.35 -3.22
N ASN A 52 -13.86 -9.16 -3.65
CA ASN A 52 -14.77 -8.15 -4.20
C ASN A 52 -14.43 -7.69 -5.63
N SER A 53 -13.52 -8.38 -6.28
CA SER A 53 -13.11 -8.08 -7.66
C SER A 53 -12.59 -9.33 -8.37
N TYR A 54 -12.25 -9.18 -9.64
CA TYR A 54 -11.56 -10.22 -10.44
C TYR A 54 -10.05 -9.96 -10.52
N LEU A 55 -9.50 -9.28 -9.53
CA LEU A 55 -8.07 -9.07 -9.40
C LEU A 55 -7.45 -10.20 -8.61
N SER A 56 -6.23 -10.58 -8.96
CA SER A 56 -5.48 -11.64 -8.30
C SER A 56 -4.14 -11.13 -7.78
N CYS A 57 -3.85 -11.37 -6.51
CA CYS A 57 -2.53 -11.10 -5.96
C CYS A 57 -1.57 -12.22 -6.33
N THR A 58 -0.55 -11.88 -7.12
CA THR A 58 0.47 -12.86 -7.57
C THR A 58 1.75 -12.81 -6.75
N LEU A 59 1.93 -11.76 -5.94
CA LEU A 59 3.05 -11.63 -5.01
C LEU A 59 2.57 -11.00 -3.71
N ALA A 60 2.71 -11.71 -2.61
CA ALA A 60 2.42 -11.24 -1.26
C ALA A 60 3.67 -11.45 -0.40
N ILE A 61 4.32 -10.36 -0.01
CA ILE A 61 5.51 -10.38 0.84
C ILE A 61 5.38 -9.40 2.01
N ASP A 62 6.11 -9.68 3.07
CA ASP A 62 6.27 -8.79 4.22
C ASP A 62 7.58 -9.13 4.93
N ILE A 63 8.20 -8.14 5.55
CA ILE A 63 9.39 -8.36 6.38
C ILE A 63 9.05 -9.20 7.61
N GLU A 64 7.79 -9.15 8.07
CA GLU A 64 7.26 -9.88 9.19
C GLU A 64 5.84 -10.43 8.87
N PRO A 65 5.77 -11.54 8.11
CA PRO A 65 4.49 -12.13 7.72
C PRO A 65 3.63 -12.53 8.90
N GLN A 66 2.34 -12.24 8.84
CA GLN A 66 1.34 -12.55 9.87
C GLN A 66 0.39 -13.67 9.44
N CYS A 67 0.55 -14.24 8.25
CA CYS A 67 -0.22 -15.39 7.78
C CYS A 67 0.59 -16.22 6.79
N ALA A 68 0.15 -17.47 6.58
CA ALA A 68 0.86 -18.44 5.74
C ALA A 68 0.93 -18.04 4.24
N ARG A 69 -0.01 -17.23 3.78
CA ARG A 69 -0.04 -16.76 2.40
C ARG A 69 1.08 -15.78 2.06
N VAL A 70 1.56 -15.05 3.06
CA VAL A 70 2.56 -14.00 2.89
C VAL A 70 3.95 -14.58 3.11
N SER A 71 4.83 -14.39 2.14
CA SER A 71 6.22 -14.83 2.23
C SER A 71 7.09 -13.77 2.90
N ARG A 72 8.11 -14.21 3.61
CA ARG A 72 9.07 -13.30 4.25
C ARG A 72 10.07 -12.77 3.22
N ALA A 73 10.05 -11.45 3.02
CA ALA A 73 11.04 -10.77 2.18
C ALA A 73 11.06 -9.27 2.52
N ASN A 74 12.19 -8.62 2.29
CA ASN A 74 12.26 -7.16 2.29
C ASN A 74 11.92 -6.66 0.89
N CYS A 75 10.85 -5.88 0.76
CA CYS A 75 10.38 -5.38 -0.52
C CYS A 75 11.41 -4.48 -1.23
N LEU A 76 12.31 -3.83 -0.51
CA LEU A 76 13.36 -3.00 -1.09
C LEU A 76 14.47 -3.81 -1.78
N ASP A 77 14.63 -5.06 -1.38
CA ASP A 77 15.61 -5.99 -1.96
C ASP A 77 14.99 -6.90 -3.02
N TYR A 78 13.71 -6.70 -3.32
CA TYR A 78 12.94 -7.58 -4.20
C TYR A 78 12.73 -6.94 -5.57
N ASP A 79 13.09 -7.65 -6.62
CA ASP A 79 12.75 -7.30 -7.99
C ASP A 79 11.42 -7.96 -8.36
N PHE A 80 10.41 -7.13 -8.62
CA PHE A 80 9.08 -7.62 -8.91
C PHE A 80 8.99 -8.20 -10.32
N ASP A 81 8.43 -9.39 -10.43
CA ASP A 81 7.97 -9.88 -11.72
C ASP A 81 6.87 -8.96 -12.28
N PRO A 82 6.66 -8.96 -13.60
CA PRO A 82 5.63 -8.10 -14.19
C PRO A 82 4.26 -8.30 -13.56
N VAL A 83 3.70 -7.21 -13.03
CA VAL A 83 2.32 -7.11 -12.52
C VAL A 83 1.65 -5.88 -13.12
N ASP A 84 0.33 -5.86 -13.14
CA ASP A 84 -0.40 -4.71 -13.67
C ASP A 84 -0.29 -3.51 -12.75
N PHE A 85 -0.25 -3.74 -11.42
CA PHE A 85 -0.06 -2.70 -10.42
C PHE A 85 0.39 -3.25 -9.08
N ILE A 86 0.83 -2.34 -8.23
CA ILE A 86 1.16 -2.59 -6.82
C ILE A 86 0.11 -1.88 -5.98
N ILE A 87 -0.46 -2.58 -4.98
CA ILE A 87 -1.39 -2.02 -4.02
C ILE A 87 -0.90 -2.38 -2.63
N THR A 88 -0.71 -1.39 -1.77
CA THR A 88 -0.19 -1.64 -0.43
C THR A 88 -0.61 -0.58 0.59
N ASN A 89 -0.73 -1.00 1.83
CA ASN A 89 -0.77 -0.13 3.00
C ASN A 89 0.62 -0.18 3.65
N PRO A 90 1.55 0.70 3.24
CA PRO A 90 2.94 0.64 3.68
C PRO A 90 3.12 1.21 5.09
N PRO A 91 4.26 0.96 5.75
CA PRO A 91 4.62 1.69 6.96
C PRO A 91 4.69 3.19 6.67
N TRP A 92 4.21 4.02 7.59
CA TRP A 92 4.15 5.47 7.41
C TRP A 92 5.41 6.21 7.87
N ASP A 93 6.37 5.51 8.41
CA ASP A 93 7.70 6.05 8.70
C ASP A 93 8.37 6.45 7.39
N ARG A 94 8.64 7.73 7.22
CA ARG A 94 9.19 8.31 5.97
C ARG A 94 10.54 7.72 5.58
N ARG A 95 11.33 7.27 6.55
CA ARG A 95 12.61 6.60 6.30
C ARG A 95 12.43 5.29 5.53
N LEU A 96 11.26 4.65 5.67
CA LEU A 96 10.86 3.45 4.94
C LEU A 96 9.99 3.78 3.74
N LEU A 97 9.01 4.66 3.90
CA LEU A 97 8.02 5.00 2.87
C LEU A 97 8.68 5.59 1.62
N HIS A 98 9.57 6.56 1.76
CA HIS A 98 10.16 7.23 0.60
C HIS A 98 11.00 6.28 -0.26
N PRO A 99 11.92 5.45 0.28
CA PRO A 99 12.60 4.43 -0.51
C PRO A 99 11.64 3.42 -1.13
N MET A 100 10.54 3.06 -0.46
CA MET A 100 9.53 2.14 -1.00
C MET A 100 8.82 2.74 -2.21
N ILE A 101 8.41 3.99 -2.16
CA ILE A 101 7.77 4.65 -3.32
C ILE A 101 8.74 4.64 -4.51
N ASP A 102 9.97 5.09 -4.31
CA ASP A 102 10.99 5.10 -5.36
C ASP A 102 11.22 3.71 -5.96
N HIS A 103 11.17 2.68 -5.14
CA HIS A 103 11.37 1.31 -5.58
C HIS A 103 10.15 0.77 -6.36
N PHE A 104 8.95 0.89 -5.79
CA PHE A 104 7.74 0.30 -6.37
C PHE A 104 7.38 0.90 -7.73
N VAL A 105 7.47 2.21 -7.89
CA VAL A 105 7.09 2.88 -9.14
C VAL A 105 7.97 2.53 -10.33
N ARG A 106 9.13 1.92 -10.09
CA ARG A 106 10.01 1.39 -11.14
C ARG A 106 9.43 0.13 -11.79
N PHE A 107 8.57 -0.60 -11.10
CA PHE A 107 8.04 -1.88 -11.57
C PHE A 107 6.62 -1.78 -12.11
N ALA A 108 5.74 -0.99 -11.48
CA ALA A 108 4.35 -0.87 -11.89
C ALA A 108 3.68 0.40 -11.32
N PRO A 109 2.55 0.83 -11.88
CA PRO A 109 1.69 1.81 -11.23
C PRO A 109 1.36 1.37 -9.82
N THR A 110 1.46 2.29 -8.85
CA THR A 110 1.40 1.96 -7.42
C THR A 110 0.30 2.73 -6.71
N TRP A 111 -0.57 2.00 -6.02
CA TRP A 111 -1.55 2.53 -5.10
C TRP A 111 -1.05 2.38 -3.66
N LEU A 112 -1.09 3.48 -2.92
CA LEU A 112 -0.64 3.53 -1.53
C LEU A 112 -1.75 4.06 -0.64
N LEU A 113 -1.97 3.39 0.48
CA LEU A 113 -2.84 3.89 1.54
C LEU A 113 -1.99 4.51 2.64
N PHE A 114 -2.14 5.79 2.88
CA PHE A 114 -1.48 6.46 4.00
C PHE A 114 -2.08 7.82 4.35
N ASP A 115 -1.48 8.47 5.35
CA ASP A 115 -1.95 9.72 5.92
C ASP A 115 -1.96 10.86 4.89
N ALA A 116 -3.10 11.54 4.76
CA ALA A 116 -3.27 12.68 3.87
C ALA A 116 -2.34 13.85 4.22
N ASP A 117 -1.97 14.02 5.48
CA ASP A 117 -1.10 15.11 5.91
C ASP A 117 0.30 15.05 5.26
N TRP A 118 0.74 13.86 4.88
CA TRP A 118 2.03 13.69 4.18
C TRP A 118 2.10 14.49 2.88
N MET A 119 1.02 14.55 2.09
CA MET A 119 1.04 15.22 0.79
C MET A 119 1.22 16.74 0.90
N HIS A 120 1.01 17.32 2.08
CA HIS A 120 1.20 18.74 2.36
C HIS A 120 2.63 19.07 2.84
N THR A 121 3.52 18.10 2.89
CA THR A 121 4.90 18.31 3.31
C THR A 121 5.81 18.64 2.11
N LEU A 122 6.87 19.38 2.35
CA LEU A 122 7.89 19.65 1.31
C LEU A 122 8.55 18.36 0.80
N GLN A 123 8.66 17.36 1.65
CA GLN A 123 9.28 16.08 1.29
C GLN A 123 8.45 15.27 0.29
N SER A 124 7.15 15.50 0.23
CA SER A 124 6.25 14.79 -0.69
C SER A 124 6.28 15.37 -2.11
N GLU A 125 6.77 16.59 -2.30
CA GLU A 125 6.66 17.34 -3.56
C GLU A 125 7.15 16.53 -4.75
N ARG A 126 8.33 15.95 -4.68
CA ARG A 126 8.90 15.16 -5.78
C ARG A 126 8.09 13.91 -6.13
N PHE A 127 7.39 13.32 -5.16
CA PHE A 127 6.51 12.18 -5.39
C PHE A 127 5.18 12.61 -5.97
N MET A 128 4.63 13.72 -5.50
CA MET A 128 3.33 14.24 -5.95
C MET A 128 3.35 14.67 -7.41
N LEU A 129 4.50 15.06 -7.96
CA LEU A 129 4.66 15.35 -9.39
C LEU A 129 4.28 14.16 -10.28
N ASN A 130 4.44 12.94 -9.80
CA ASN A 130 4.10 11.70 -10.51
C ASN A 130 2.79 11.07 -10.02
N CYS A 131 2.09 11.71 -9.10
CA CYS A 131 0.79 11.26 -8.62
C CYS A 131 -0.31 11.66 -9.59
N SER A 132 -0.98 10.68 -10.17
CA SER A 132 -2.06 10.92 -11.14
C SER A 132 -3.44 10.94 -10.50
N ARG A 133 -3.59 10.40 -9.30
CA ARG A 133 -4.91 10.25 -8.66
C ARG A 133 -4.81 10.17 -7.15
N ILE A 134 -5.73 10.83 -6.47
CA ILE A 134 -5.92 10.77 -5.02
C ILE A 134 -7.37 10.37 -4.76
N VAL A 135 -7.56 9.34 -3.94
CA VAL A 135 -8.88 8.85 -3.55
C VAL A 135 -9.04 9.03 -2.04
N SER A 136 -10.04 9.81 -1.63
CA SER A 136 -10.36 9.96 -0.21
C SER A 136 -11.06 8.71 0.31
N VAL A 137 -10.54 8.16 1.41
CA VAL A 137 -11.13 6.97 2.06
C VAL A 137 -11.86 7.31 3.36
N GLY A 138 -11.90 8.59 3.73
CA GLY A 138 -12.51 9.06 4.97
C GLY A 138 -11.60 8.85 6.19
N ARG A 139 -12.20 8.93 7.37
CA ARG A 139 -11.55 8.71 8.66
C ARG A 139 -12.10 7.47 9.37
#